data_125260193953ac1ce46ccf5e93364792
#
_entry.id   125260193953ac1ce46ccf5e93364792
#
_cell.length_a   1.000
_cell.length_b   1.000
_cell.length_c   1.000
_cell.angle_alpha   90.00
_cell.angle_beta   90.00
_cell.angle_gamma   90.00
#
_symmetry.space_group_name_H-M   'P 1'
#
loop_
_entity.id
_entity.type
_entity.pdbx_description
1 polymer ?
#
loop_
_entity_poly.entity_id
_entity_poly.type
_entity_poly.pdbx_seq_one_letter_code
_entity_poly.pdbx_strand_id
1 'polypeptide(L)'
;MVMDSPLMEPLLDPNGHAGMLDEHGAAAGDESSTVVGNGMDADGSRRTGVASARAEENDGDDVEGDEMSAAMQHRLDESSAVEGDEEAGDDAEAAEMAARMERRLAALPGKPHESEPFTIFRVAGPMRDRNRHLYEPQMVSLAPFHRGAGRHLDAMEAHKWRYLRDLLARGGGGGGSTLATYARAARAMEPRARRRYAEPVALPPAEFAEMLLLDGCFVVEFFLKGEDKADDALVDASWAMQNVYNDLFLLENQLPFFVLERFYDMATGGLGRDHFVANVLVKYLTVDMGAAQDAEEAARPPDGEIHHLLHLYYHWFLPPEDRRPGSGKSEDEALEEWMSKPVDERVPWQLPSASELKDAGVTFRAKKSPRSLVDVTFDRRGGVLEIPAVESYTNHAIFANLLAYEQSRGRMELQRLVSYVLLMASVVDARRDVEILQRAGVFVKGDEETAAFYAHLGELCPPPEFVENCYADLFRDVREHCGRSWNRHRAVLVHDYFSNPWTSMSAAAAVFLLVLTVVQTVYTVLPYYNPS
;
A
#
# COMPACT_ATOMS: atom_id res chain seq x y z
N MET A 1 8.70 38.59 30.97
CA MET A 1 10.00 39.06 30.50
C MET A 1 10.07 38.60 29.06
N VAL A 2 9.72 39.50 28.17
CA VAL A 2 9.57 39.27 26.73
C VAL A 2 10.97 39.30 26.14
N MET A 3 11.37 38.27 25.37
CA MET A 3 12.56 38.31 24.52
C MET A 3 12.14 38.17 23.09
N ASP A 4 12.37 39.22 22.34
CA ASP A 4 12.24 39.33 20.90
C ASP A 4 13.22 38.40 20.19
N SER A 5 12.72 37.65 19.19
CA SER A 5 13.55 36.95 18.20
C SER A 5 13.62 37.80 16.92
N PRO A 6 14.80 37.97 16.32
CA PRO A 6 14.95 38.71 15.07
C PRO A 6 14.56 37.87 13.85
N LEU A 7 13.79 38.51 12.99
CA LEU A 7 13.45 38.08 11.63
C LEU A 7 14.73 37.90 10.78
N MET A 8 14.89 36.74 10.16
CA MET A 8 15.87 36.51 9.10
C MET A 8 15.32 37.02 7.76
N GLU A 9 15.93 38.06 7.21
CA GLU A 9 15.74 38.48 5.84
C GLU A 9 16.43 37.53 4.85
N PRO A 10 15.88 37.30 3.66
CA PRO A 10 16.55 36.51 2.63
C PRO A 10 17.65 37.30 1.94
N LEU A 11 18.84 36.73 1.87
CA LEU A 11 20.00 37.24 1.10
C LEU A 11 19.68 37.22 -0.40
N LEU A 12 19.62 38.39 -0.99
CA LEU A 12 19.58 38.64 -2.42
C LEU A 12 20.96 38.43 -3.06
N ASP A 13 21.00 37.66 -4.14
CA ASP A 13 22.15 37.45 -5.03
C ASP A 13 22.43 38.74 -5.85
N PRO A 14 23.69 39.22 -5.92
CA PRO A 14 24.01 40.51 -6.55
C PRO A 14 24.38 40.43 -8.03
N ASN A 15 23.71 39.61 -8.85
CA ASN A 15 23.89 39.72 -10.31
C ASN A 15 22.57 39.58 -11.06
N GLY A 16 21.94 40.72 -11.27
CA GLY A 16 20.79 40.84 -12.13
C GLY A 16 21.13 40.67 -13.61
N HIS A 17 20.42 39.75 -14.26
CA HIS A 17 20.10 39.88 -15.68
C HIS A 17 18.69 39.34 -15.93
N ALA A 18 17.81 40.31 -16.26
CA ALA A 18 16.53 40.07 -16.87
C ALA A 18 16.74 39.65 -18.34
N GLY A 19 16.15 38.54 -18.74
CA GLY A 19 16.04 38.12 -20.13
C GLY A 19 14.59 37.81 -20.45
N MET A 20 13.91 38.81 -20.98
CA MET A 20 12.70 38.65 -21.79
C MET A 20 13.02 37.82 -23.03
N LEU A 21 12.21 36.86 -23.39
CA LEU A 21 12.08 36.42 -24.78
C LEU A 21 10.61 36.10 -25.09
N ASP A 22 10.24 36.70 -26.21
CA ASP A 22 8.96 36.85 -26.83
C ASP A 22 8.31 35.57 -27.34
N GLU A 23 6.97 35.65 -27.43
CA GLU A 23 6.09 34.88 -28.29
C GLU A 23 6.45 35.01 -29.79
N HIS A 24 6.25 33.95 -30.55
CA HIS A 24 5.77 33.77 -31.93
C HIS A 24 6.20 32.37 -32.39
N GLY A 25 5.42 31.53 -33.04
CA GLY A 25 4.34 31.68 -33.97
C GLY A 25 4.04 30.35 -34.60
N ALA A 26 2.88 30.21 -35.09
CA ALA A 26 2.23 29.05 -35.70
C ALA A 26 2.96 28.45 -36.91
N ALA A 27 2.76 27.10 -37.11
CA ALA A 27 2.45 26.56 -38.46
C ALA A 27 1.88 25.14 -38.37
N ALA A 28 0.83 24.95 -39.12
CA ALA A 28 0.07 23.72 -39.33
C ALA A 28 0.86 22.70 -40.17
N GLY A 29 0.59 21.44 -39.93
CA GLY A 29 0.99 20.32 -40.77
C GLY A 29 0.01 19.16 -40.60
N ASP A 30 -0.90 19.10 -41.53
CA ASP A 30 -1.92 18.08 -41.76
C ASP A 30 -1.26 16.84 -42.32
N GLU A 31 -1.46 15.65 -41.71
CA GLU A 31 -1.35 14.37 -42.42
C GLU A 31 -2.28 13.33 -41.83
N SER A 32 -3.24 13.00 -42.63
CA SER A 32 -4.21 11.92 -42.51
C SER A 32 -3.55 10.54 -42.39
N SER A 33 -3.96 9.73 -41.42
CA SER A 33 -3.74 8.29 -41.47
C SER A 33 -5.04 7.53 -41.16
N THR A 34 -5.39 6.78 -42.15
CA THR A 34 -6.54 5.94 -42.39
C THR A 34 -6.72 4.89 -41.30
N VAL A 35 -7.90 4.87 -40.71
CA VAL A 35 -8.39 3.77 -39.85
C VAL A 35 -8.86 2.63 -40.74
N VAL A 36 -8.24 1.45 -40.61
CA VAL A 36 -8.76 0.18 -41.13
C VAL A 36 -9.41 -0.56 -39.97
N GLY A 37 -10.72 -0.59 -39.96
CA GLY A 37 -11.51 -1.45 -39.09
C GLY A 37 -11.52 -2.88 -39.62
N ASN A 38 -11.18 -3.84 -38.74
CA ASN A 38 -11.45 -5.25 -38.97
C ASN A 38 -12.66 -5.69 -38.16
N GLY A 39 -13.78 -5.91 -38.89
CA GLY A 39 -14.95 -6.60 -38.35
C GLY A 39 -14.68 -8.11 -38.34
N MET A 40 -14.97 -8.73 -37.22
CA MET A 40 -15.13 -10.18 -37.11
C MET A 40 -16.54 -10.56 -37.54
N ASP A 41 -16.64 -11.49 -38.50
CA ASP A 41 -17.84 -12.29 -38.68
C ASP A 41 -17.49 -13.77 -38.67
N ALA A 42 -18.35 -14.50 -37.98
CA ALA A 42 -18.27 -15.91 -37.74
C ALA A 42 -18.83 -16.73 -38.87
N ASP A 43 -18.40 -18.01 -38.89
CA ASP A 43 -19.07 -19.17 -39.45
C ASP A 43 -18.87 -19.48 -40.95
N GLY A 44 -18.39 -20.69 -41.24
CA GLY A 44 -18.28 -21.20 -42.62
C GLY A 44 -17.55 -22.53 -42.74
N SER A 45 -18.20 -23.57 -42.27
CA SER A 45 -17.93 -24.98 -42.61
C SER A 45 -17.63 -25.18 -44.12
N ARG A 46 -16.47 -25.73 -44.48
CA ARG A 46 -16.20 -26.22 -45.86
C ARG A 46 -16.29 -27.75 -45.93
N ARG A 47 -17.34 -28.21 -46.57
CA ARG A 47 -17.49 -29.56 -47.10
C ARG A 47 -16.62 -29.71 -48.35
N THR A 48 -15.83 -30.75 -48.38
CA THR A 48 -15.12 -31.24 -49.58
C THR A 48 -16.12 -31.93 -50.50
N GLY A 49 -16.32 -31.37 -51.70
CA GLY A 49 -17.05 -31.98 -52.81
C GLY A 49 -16.07 -32.54 -53.84
N VAL A 50 -16.07 -33.84 -53.99
CA VAL A 50 -15.38 -34.55 -55.08
C VAL A 50 -16.21 -34.39 -56.34
N ALA A 51 -15.66 -33.75 -57.35
CA ALA A 51 -16.21 -33.73 -58.70
C ALA A 51 -15.41 -34.66 -59.61
N SER A 52 -16.04 -35.73 -60.05
CA SER A 52 -15.59 -36.66 -61.11
C SER A 52 -15.78 -35.99 -62.46
N ALA A 53 -14.72 -35.86 -63.28
CA ALA A 53 -14.81 -35.53 -64.68
C ALA A 53 -14.26 -36.68 -65.50
N ARG A 54 -15.07 -37.12 -66.44
CA ARG A 54 -14.84 -38.19 -67.46
C ARG A 54 -13.75 -37.77 -68.47
N ALA A 55 -12.87 -38.71 -68.75
CA ALA A 55 -11.92 -38.64 -69.82
C ALA A 55 -12.61 -38.87 -71.21
N GLU A 56 -12.28 -38.04 -72.19
CA GLU A 56 -12.38 -38.34 -73.57
C GLU A 56 -10.96 -38.57 -74.13
N GLU A 57 -10.79 -39.74 -74.68
CA GLU A 57 -9.58 -40.15 -75.39
C GLU A 57 -9.40 -39.30 -76.66
N ASN A 58 -8.19 -38.79 -76.90
CA ASN A 58 -7.74 -38.40 -78.22
C ASN A 58 -6.27 -38.86 -78.40
N ASP A 59 -6.10 -39.72 -79.36
CA ASP A 59 -4.85 -40.32 -79.85
C ASP A 59 -4.00 -39.24 -80.55
N GLY A 60 -2.71 -39.18 -80.30
CA GLY A 60 -1.77 -38.44 -81.14
C GLY A 60 -0.46 -38.00 -80.43
N ASP A 61 0.63 -38.71 -80.80
CA ASP A 61 2.04 -38.34 -80.67
C ASP A 61 2.74 -38.38 -79.30
N ASP A 62 3.21 -39.58 -78.99
CA ASP A 62 4.25 -39.90 -78.02
C ASP A 62 5.64 -39.50 -78.54
N VAL A 63 6.21 -38.36 -78.05
CA VAL A 63 7.69 -38.20 -77.97
C VAL A 63 8.08 -36.99 -77.06
N GLU A 64 7.22 -36.01 -76.80
CA GLU A 64 7.59 -34.85 -75.93
C GLU A 64 7.18 -34.99 -74.45
N GLY A 65 6.50 -36.08 -74.06
CA GLY A 65 5.98 -36.29 -72.68
C GLY A 65 7.04 -36.69 -71.67
N ASP A 66 8.09 -37.37 -72.06
CA ASP A 66 9.09 -37.93 -71.12
C ASP A 66 10.08 -36.89 -70.57
N GLU A 67 10.50 -35.88 -71.36
CA GLU A 67 11.42 -34.83 -70.88
C GLU A 67 10.72 -33.83 -69.94
N MET A 68 9.44 -33.55 -70.21
CA MET A 68 8.67 -32.64 -69.37
C MET A 68 8.25 -33.31 -68.06
N SER A 69 7.98 -34.59 -68.03
CA SER A 69 7.71 -35.40 -66.85
C SER A 69 8.96 -35.51 -65.97
N ALA A 70 10.14 -35.75 -66.54
CA ALA A 70 11.41 -35.81 -65.82
C ALA A 70 11.81 -34.42 -65.19
N ALA A 71 11.59 -33.34 -65.97
CA ALA A 71 11.85 -31.99 -65.47
C ALA A 71 10.87 -31.55 -64.36
N MET A 72 9.62 -31.99 -64.38
CA MET A 72 8.63 -31.74 -63.37
C MET A 72 8.89 -32.58 -62.08
N GLN A 73 9.33 -33.86 -62.29
CA GLN A 73 9.74 -34.72 -61.19
C GLN A 73 10.98 -34.15 -60.47
N HIS A 74 11.99 -33.70 -61.24
CA HIS A 74 13.18 -33.07 -60.70
C HIS A 74 12.86 -31.76 -59.87
N ARG A 75 11.91 -30.96 -60.37
CA ARG A 75 11.43 -29.77 -59.63
C ARG A 75 10.64 -30.12 -58.35
N LEU A 76 9.87 -31.21 -58.38
CA LEU A 76 9.16 -31.68 -57.18
C LEU A 76 10.14 -32.28 -56.16
N ASP A 77 11.16 -32.98 -56.59
CA ASP A 77 12.21 -33.52 -55.72
C ASP A 77 13.11 -32.41 -55.15
N GLU A 78 13.45 -31.37 -55.95
CA GLU A 78 14.15 -30.17 -55.39
C GLU A 78 13.27 -29.38 -54.43
N SER A 79 11.97 -29.22 -54.69
CA SER A 79 11.05 -28.52 -53.79
C SER A 79 10.87 -29.27 -52.46
N SER A 80 10.75 -30.62 -52.54
CA SER A 80 10.62 -31.44 -51.31
C SER A 80 11.93 -31.52 -50.50
N ALA A 81 13.10 -31.43 -51.19
CA ALA A 81 14.39 -31.36 -50.49
C ALA A 81 14.61 -30.02 -49.79
N VAL A 82 14.15 -28.90 -50.39
CA VAL A 82 14.24 -27.57 -49.76
C VAL A 82 13.27 -27.45 -48.60
N GLU A 83 12.02 -27.96 -48.72
CA GLU A 83 11.06 -27.99 -47.60
C GLU A 83 11.56 -28.90 -46.46
N GLY A 84 12.21 -30.02 -46.73
CA GLY A 84 12.79 -30.89 -45.71
C GLY A 84 13.99 -30.29 -44.97
N ASP A 85 14.79 -29.47 -45.65
CA ASP A 85 15.92 -28.75 -45.01
C ASP A 85 15.46 -27.55 -44.18
N GLU A 86 14.38 -26.85 -44.56
CA GLU A 86 13.78 -25.79 -43.79
C GLU A 86 13.09 -26.35 -42.51
N GLU A 87 12.30 -27.43 -42.61
CA GLU A 87 11.71 -28.10 -41.45
C GLU A 87 12.77 -28.66 -40.50
N ALA A 88 13.85 -29.23 -41.00
CA ALA A 88 14.96 -29.70 -40.16
C ALA A 88 15.72 -28.55 -39.47
N GLY A 89 15.79 -27.38 -40.10
CA GLY A 89 16.34 -26.15 -39.53
C GLY A 89 15.48 -25.62 -38.38
N ASP A 90 14.18 -25.54 -38.61
CA ASP A 90 13.20 -25.09 -37.60
C ASP A 90 13.15 -26.03 -36.38
N ASP A 91 13.21 -27.34 -36.60
CA ASP A 91 13.28 -28.33 -35.53
C ASP A 91 14.58 -28.21 -34.70
N ALA A 92 15.70 -27.92 -35.35
CA ALA A 92 16.97 -27.71 -34.64
C ALA A 92 16.97 -26.43 -33.82
N GLU A 93 16.42 -25.32 -34.33
CA GLU A 93 16.26 -24.06 -33.57
C GLU A 93 15.29 -24.24 -32.42
N ALA A 94 14.19 -24.95 -32.61
CA ALA A 94 13.24 -25.27 -31.56
C ALA A 94 13.89 -26.11 -30.44
N ALA A 95 14.69 -27.10 -30.80
CA ALA A 95 15.43 -27.94 -29.85
C ALA A 95 16.47 -27.13 -29.06
N GLU A 96 17.19 -26.20 -29.71
CA GLU A 96 18.15 -25.32 -29.02
C GLU A 96 17.44 -24.35 -28.10
N MET A 97 16.30 -23.79 -28.50
CA MET A 97 15.45 -22.96 -27.66
C MET A 97 14.96 -23.73 -26.44
N ALA A 98 14.45 -24.95 -26.63
CA ALA A 98 14.00 -25.82 -25.54
C ALA A 98 15.12 -26.12 -24.55
N ALA A 99 16.31 -26.50 -25.04
CA ALA A 99 17.46 -26.77 -24.20
C ALA A 99 17.96 -25.53 -23.43
N ARG A 100 17.83 -24.34 -24.01
CA ARG A 100 18.11 -23.07 -23.34
C ARG A 100 17.08 -22.77 -22.26
N MET A 101 15.80 -22.99 -22.54
CA MET A 101 14.70 -22.82 -21.57
C MET A 101 14.81 -23.82 -20.42
N GLU A 102 15.11 -25.10 -20.70
CA GLU A 102 15.34 -26.13 -19.69
C GLU A 102 16.49 -25.78 -18.74
N ARG A 103 17.61 -25.29 -19.29
CA ARG A 103 18.72 -24.80 -18.48
C ARG A 103 18.31 -23.63 -17.57
N ARG A 104 17.47 -22.72 -18.07
CA ARG A 104 16.91 -21.63 -17.25
C ARG A 104 15.96 -22.15 -16.19
N LEU A 105 15.08 -23.09 -16.54
CA LEU A 105 14.16 -23.71 -15.58
C LEU A 105 14.91 -24.47 -14.48
N ALA A 106 15.97 -25.21 -14.85
CA ALA A 106 16.81 -25.92 -13.88
C ALA A 106 17.63 -24.97 -12.98
N ALA A 107 17.93 -23.77 -13.46
CA ALA A 107 18.63 -22.73 -12.69
C ALA A 107 17.70 -21.90 -11.80
N LEU A 108 16.36 -22.04 -11.98
CA LEU A 108 15.43 -21.40 -11.05
C LEU A 108 15.60 -22.03 -9.66
N PRO A 109 15.61 -21.24 -8.60
CA PRO A 109 15.49 -21.78 -7.27
C PRO A 109 14.23 -22.68 -7.25
N GLY A 110 14.36 -23.87 -6.65
CA GLY A 110 13.21 -24.78 -6.49
C GLY A 110 12.01 -24.03 -5.94
N LYS A 111 10.79 -24.54 -6.18
CA LYS A 111 9.57 -23.93 -5.66
C LYS A 111 9.84 -23.42 -4.25
N PRO A 112 9.45 -22.17 -3.91
CA PRO A 112 9.60 -21.70 -2.55
C PRO A 112 9.07 -22.80 -1.63
N HIS A 113 9.91 -23.28 -0.76
CA HIS A 113 9.50 -24.31 0.18
C HIS A 113 8.29 -23.71 0.91
N GLU A 114 7.17 -24.40 0.95
CA GLU A 114 5.94 -23.99 1.65
C GLU A 114 6.20 -23.53 3.09
N SER A 115 7.35 -23.90 3.65
CA SER A 115 7.80 -23.57 5.01
C SER A 115 8.47 -22.20 5.18
N GLU A 116 8.90 -21.49 4.12
CA GLU A 116 9.57 -20.18 4.24
C GLU A 116 9.16 -19.24 3.10
N PRO A 117 8.00 -18.57 3.21
CA PRO A 117 7.54 -17.62 2.19
C PRO A 117 8.46 -16.39 2.07
N PHE A 118 8.44 -15.75 0.91
CA PHE A 118 9.00 -14.41 0.76
C PHE A 118 8.27 -13.43 1.67
N THR A 119 9.00 -12.51 2.27
CA THR A 119 8.45 -11.55 3.23
C THR A 119 8.83 -10.11 2.93
N ILE A 120 9.82 -9.90 2.06
CA ILE A 120 10.30 -8.58 1.64
C ILE A 120 10.07 -8.44 0.13
N PHE A 121 9.20 -7.51 -0.24
CA PHE A 121 8.73 -7.28 -1.59
C PHE A 121 9.15 -5.90 -2.08
N ARG A 122 9.22 -5.73 -3.40
CA ARG A 122 9.20 -4.39 -3.97
C ARG A 122 7.78 -3.87 -4.05
N VAL A 123 7.64 -2.58 -3.82
CA VAL A 123 6.37 -1.88 -4.05
C VAL A 123 6.04 -1.93 -5.55
N ALA A 124 4.78 -2.18 -5.88
CA ALA A 124 4.33 -2.24 -7.27
C ALA A 124 4.74 -0.98 -8.04
N GLY A 125 5.29 -1.15 -9.25
CA GLY A 125 5.82 -0.04 -10.06
C GLY A 125 4.89 1.15 -10.19
N PRO A 126 3.60 0.98 -10.59
CA PRO A 126 2.66 2.09 -10.70
C PRO A 126 2.42 2.86 -9.40
N MET A 127 2.46 2.20 -8.25
CA MET A 127 2.32 2.81 -6.93
C MET A 127 3.58 3.59 -6.56
N ARG A 128 4.76 2.99 -6.74
CA ARG A 128 6.05 3.61 -6.46
C ARG A 128 6.34 4.79 -7.37
N ASP A 129 6.15 4.66 -8.69
CA ASP A 129 6.55 5.67 -9.68
C ASP A 129 5.80 7.00 -9.52
N ARG A 130 4.56 6.95 -9.03
CA ARG A 130 3.78 8.16 -8.69
C ARG A 130 4.23 8.81 -7.39
N ASN A 131 4.81 8.05 -6.46
CA ASN A 131 5.03 8.46 -5.06
C ASN A 131 6.41 8.05 -4.53
N ARG A 132 7.46 8.23 -5.33
CA ARG A 132 8.83 7.78 -4.98
C ARG A 132 9.27 8.23 -3.60
N HIS A 133 8.95 9.46 -3.22
CA HIS A 133 9.30 10.04 -1.93
C HIS A 133 8.73 9.29 -0.72
N LEU A 134 7.70 8.46 -0.90
CA LEU A 134 7.12 7.62 0.15
C LEU A 134 7.83 6.26 0.29
N TYR A 135 8.54 5.80 -0.75
CA TYR A 135 9.08 4.44 -0.82
C TYR A 135 10.60 4.37 -0.96
N GLU A 136 11.25 5.48 -1.32
CA GLU A 136 12.70 5.54 -1.48
C GLU A 136 13.37 6.13 -0.23
N PRO A 137 14.46 5.53 0.26
CA PRO A 137 15.14 6.01 1.46
C PRO A 137 15.73 7.41 1.24
N GLN A 138 15.56 8.26 2.25
CA GLN A 138 16.01 9.65 2.21
C GLN A 138 17.40 9.83 2.82
N MET A 139 17.80 8.95 3.72
CA MET A 139 19.05 9.08 4.45
C MET A 139 19.89 7.80 4.47
N VAL A 140 19.30 6.65 4.77
CA VAL A 140 20.04 5.39 4.89
C VAL A 140 19.47 4.29 4.02
N SER A 141 20.30 3.78 3.08
CA SER A 141 19.98 2.56 2.33
C SER A 141 20.32 1.34 3.18
N LEU A 142 19.35 0.50 3.45
CA LEU A 142 19.52 -0.80 4.08
C LEU A 142 19.15 -1.90 3.08
N ALA A 143 19.75 -3.07 3.26
CA ALA A 143 19.44 -4.23 2.43
C ALA A 143 19.75 -4.02 0.92
N PRO A 144 19.42 -4.98 0.02
CA PRO A 144 19.98 -4.97 -1.34
C PRO A 144 19.27 -4.00 -2.30
N PHE A 145 18.00 -3.63 -2.05
CA PHE A 145 17.17 -3.00 -3.08
C PHE A 145 17.58 -1.55 -3.42
N HIS A 146 18.10 -0.81 -2.45
CA HIS A 146 18.52 0.60 -2.62
C HIS A 146 20.05 0.78 -2.53
N ARG A 147 20.80 -0.31 -2.47
CA ARG A 147 22.27 -0.24 -2.39
C ARG A 147 22.85 0.42 -3.65
N GLY A 148 23.60 1.51 -3.45
CA GLY A 148 24.17 2.30 -4.56
C GLY A 148 23.17 3.15 -5.34
N ALA A 149 21.97 3.37 -4.82
CA ALA A 149 20.89 4.11 -5.52
C ALA A 149 21.15 5.63 -5.62
N GLY A 150 22.09 6.19 -4.87
CA GLY A 150 22.38 7.63 -4.96
C GLY A 150 23.47 8.11 -4.02
N ARG A 151 24.20 9.17 -4.44
CA ARG A 151 25.31 9.75 -3.68
C ARG A 151 24.92 10.27 -2.28
N HIS A 152 23.66 10.67 -2.10
CA HIS A 152 23.17 11.15 -0.80
C HIS A 152 23.14 10.02 0.23
N LEU A 153 22.91 8.77 -0.19
CA LEU A 153 22.94 7.59 0.66
C LEU A 153 24.36 7.12 0.98
N ASP A 154 25.31 7.39 0.09
CA ASP A 154 26.73 6.98 0.27
C ASP A 154 27.37 7.64 1.51
N ALA A 155 26.92 8.82 1.90
CA ALA A 155 27.42 9.50 3.10
C ALA A 155 27.15 8.67 4.38
N MET A 156 26.05 7.91 4.40
CA MET A 156 25.68 7.07 5.56
C MET A 156 26.54 5.81 5.69
N GLU A 157 27.22 5.37 4.64
CA GLU A 157 28.11 4.19 4.72
C GLU A 157 29.21 4.41 5.76
N ALA A 158 29.80 5.62 5.84
CA ALA A 158 30.78 5.95 6.86
C ALA A 158 30.20 5.88 8.30
N HIS A 159 28.92 6.24 8.46
CA HIS A 159 28.22 6.11 9.74
C HIS A 159 27.96 4.65 10.10
N LYS A 160 27.57 3.80 9.15
CA LYS A 160 27.42 2.36 9.39
C LYS A 160 28.70 1.73 9.93
N TRP A 161 29.85 2.07 9.36
CA TRP A 161 31.14 1.61 9.86
C TRP A 161 31.48 2.11 11.28
N ARG A 162 31.10 3.35 11.62
CA ARG A 162 31.25 3.88 12.99
C ARG A 162 30.37 3.11 13.97
N TYR A 163 29.11 2.87 13.60
CA TYR A 163 28.16 2.11 14.42
C TYR A 163 28.62 0.67 14.64
N LEU A 164 29.13 0.01 13.60
CA LEU A 164 29.76 -1.31 13.75
C LEU A 164 30.91 -1.29 14.75
N ARG A 165 31.80 -0.29 14.67
CA ARG A 165 32.91 -0.13 15.63
C ARG A 165 32.38 0.06 17.06
N ASP A 166 31.38 0.89 17.24
CA ASP A 166 30.82 1.21 18.55
C ASP A 166 30.10 -0.03 19.14
N LEU A 167 29.35 -0.77 18.31
CA LEU A 167 28.73 -2.05 18.70
C LEU A 167 29.76 -3.07 19.19
N LEU A 168 30.88 -3.22 18.47
CA LEU A 168 31.95 -4.13 18.85
C LEU A 168 32.63 -3.70 20.18
N ALA A 169 32.69 -2.40 20.46
CA ALA A 169 33.24 -1.87 21.71
C ALA A 169 32.35 -2.17 22.93
N ARG A 170 31.04 -2.35 22.76
CA ARG A 170 30.12 -2.75 23.85
C ARG A 170 30.49 -4.11 24.44
N GLY A 171 30.97 -5.02 23.62
CA GLY A 171 31.40 -6.37 24.06
C GLY A 171 32.77 -6.46 24.76
N GLY A 172 33.46 -5.34 24.99
CA GLY A 172 34.88 -5.28 25.39
C GLY A 172 35.25 -5.65 26.84
N GLY A 173 34.31 -6.21 27.63
CA GLY A 173 34.54 -6.52 29.06
C GLY A 173 34.72 -7.98 29.44
N GLY A 174 35.35 -8.84 28.59
CA GLY A 174 35.71 -10.20 29.02
C GLY A 174 35.03 -11.38 28.37
N GLY A 175 34.53 -11.23 27.16
CA GLY A 175 33.87 -12.32 26.41
C GLY A 175 33.04 -11.84 25.23
N GLY A 176 33.13 -10.57 24.87
CA GLY A 176 32.33 -9.96 23.80
C GLY A 176 32.61 -10.55 22.42
N SER A 177 31.58 -10.55 21.59
CA SER A 177 31.64 -11.08 20.23
C SER A 177 32.59 -10.25 19.35
N THR A 178 33.57 -10.89 18.76
CA THR A 178 34.53 -10.24 17.85
C THR A 178 33.94 -10.03 16.47
N LEU A 179 34.51 -9.14 15.66
CA LEU A 179 34.15 -8.96 14.25
C LEU A 179 34.09 -10.29 13.48
N ALA A 180 35.05 -11.19 13.74
CA ALA A 180 35.10 -12.52 13.13
C ALA A 180 33.88 -13.38 13.53
N THR A 181 33.33 -13.20 14.74
CA THR A 181 32.13 -13.91 15.21
C THR A 181 30.90 -13.37 14.52
N TYR A 182 30.75 -12.05 14.37
CA TYR A 182 29.69 -11.41 13.62
C TYR A 182 29.72 -11.82 12.13
N ALA A 183 30.89 -11.79 11.49
CA ALA A 183 31.07 -12.20 10.10
C ALA A 183 30.68 -13.67 9.87
N ARG A 184 31.04 -14.55 10.81
CA ARG A 184 30.62 -15.97 10.75
C ARG A 184 29.13 -16.12 10.89
N ALA A 185 28.48 -15.37 11.77
CA ALA A 185 27.03 -15.38 11.94
C ALA A 185 26.32 -14.86 10.68
N ALA A 186 26.79 -13.75 10.10
CA ALA A 186 26.24 -13.18 8.85
C ALA A 186 26.33 -14.19 7.70
N ARG A 187 27.48 -14.84 7.51
CA ARG A 187 27.66 -15.90 6.49
C ARG A 187 26.75 -17.09 6.69
N ALA A 188 26.54 -17.50 7.93
CA ALA A 188 25.63 -18.61 8.24
C ALA A 188 24.15 -18.27 7.95
N MET A 189 23.76 -17.02 8.15
CA MET A 189 22.40 -16.54 7.91
C MET A 189 22.13 -16.15 6.44
N GLU A 190 23.18 -15.91 5.63
CA GLU A 190 23.08 -15.44 4.25
C GLU A 190 22.07 -16.22 3.39
N PRO A 191 22.14 -17.56 3.28
CA PRO A 191 21.23 -18.30 2.41
C PRO A 191 19.75 -18.19 2.84
N ARG A 192 19.49 -18.16 4.14
CA ARG A 192 18.13 -17.96 4.67
C ARG A 192 17.65 -16.53 4.46
N ALA A 193 18.50 -15.54 4.71
CA ALA A 193 18.17 -14.13 4.53
C ALA A 193 17.84 -13.80 3.06
N ARG A 194 18.65 -14.32 2.13
CA ARG A 194 18.45 -14.12 0.69
C ARG A 194 17.08 -14.64 0.22
N ARG A 195 16.64 -15.77 0.75
CA ARG A 195 15.33 -16.36 0.41
C ARG A 195 14.12 -15.53 0.90
N ARG A 196 14.33 -14.57 1.80
CA ARG A 196 13.24 -13.69 2.27
C ARG A 196 12.87 -12.60 1.27
N TYR A 197 13.72 -12.32 0.29
CA TYR A 197 13.45 -11.34 -0.77
C TYR A 197 12.71 -12.00 -1.93
N ALA A 198 11.60 -11.39 -2.36
CA ALA A 198 10.77 -11.91 -3.44
C ALA A 198 11.49 -11.87 -4.80
N GLU A 199 12.36 -10.89 -4.99
CA GLU A 199 13.17 -10.76 -6.20
C GLU A 199 14.58 -11.35 -6.00
N PRO A 200 15.16 -11.93 -7.05
CA PRO A 200 16.53 -12.43 -7.00
C PRO A 200 17.52 -11.30 -6.68
N VAL A 201 18.32 -11.49 -5.64
CA VAL A 201 19.37 -10.54 -5.26
C VAL A 201 20.66 -10.88 -6.01
N ALA A 202 21.14 -9.96 -6.84
CA ALA A 202 22.30 -10.17 -7.71
C ALA A 202 23.67 -10.13 -6.98
N LEU A 203 23.72 -9.71 -5.70
CA LEU A 203 24.97 -9.64 -4.93
C LEU A 203 25.59 -11.03 -4.74
N PRO A 204 26.92 -11.18 -4.92
CA PRO A 204 27.64 -12.39 -4.55
C PRO A 204 27.44 -12.75 -3.07
N PRO A 205 27.48 -14.05 -2.68
CA PRO A 205 27.22 -14.46 -1.30
C PRO A 205 28.09 -13.78 -0.23
N ALA A 206 29.36 -13.49 -0.55
CA ALA A 206 30.24 -12.80 0.37
C ALA A 206 29.85 -11.33 0.57
N GLU A 207 29.50 -10.62 -0.50
CA GLU A 207 29.08 -9.22 -0.44
C GLU A 207 27.70 -9.08 0.22
N PHE A 208 26.80 -10.04 -0.02
CA PHE A 208 25.50 -10.05 0.64
C PHE A 208 25.65 -10.28 2.15
N ALA A 209 26.54 -11.18 2.58
CA ALA A 209 26.82 -11.40 4.00
C ALA A 209 27.47 -10.18 4.67
N GLU A 210 28.38 -9.48 3.96
CA GLU A 210 28.98 -8.22 4.44
C GLU A 210 27.92 -7.12 4.59
N MET A 211 27.03 -6.97 3.62
CA MET A 211 25.89 -6.06 3.70
C MET A 211 25.00 -6.38 4.91
N LEU A 212 24.60 -7.66 5.09
CA LEU A 212 23.80 -8.06 6.25
C LEU A 212 24.47 -7.68 7.58
N LEU A 213 25.78 -7.87 7.67
CA LEU A 213 26.54 -7.52 8.86
C LEU A 213 26.54 -6.02 9.10
N LEU A 214 26.92 -5.25 8.09
CA LEU A 214 27.09 -3.80 8.22
C LEU A 214 25.75 -3.12 8.50
N ASP A 215 24.72 -3.43 7.71
CA ASP A 215 23.39 -2.83 7.84
C ASP A 215 22.68 -3.31 9.12
N GLY A 216 22.77 -4.61 9.44
CA GLY A 216 22.15 -5.17 10.64
C GLY A 216 22.78 -4.64 11.93
N CYS A 217 24.11 -4.52 11.99
CA CYS A 217 24.80 -3.91 13.13
C CYS A 217 24.50 -2.42 13.26
N PHE A 218 24.34 -1.70 12.14
CA PHE A 218 23.90 -0.30 12.17
C PHE A 218 22.52 -0.16 12.81
N VAL A 219 21.55 -0.95 12.39
CA VAL A 219 20.17 -0.91 12.92
C VAL A 219 20.18 -1.24 14.42
N VAL A 220 20.86 -2.30 14.82
CA VAL A 220 20.94 -2.71 16.24
C VAL A 220 21.57 -1.61 17.11
N GLU A 221 22.72 -1.06 16.69
CA GLU A 221 23.40 -0.01 17.44
C GLU A 221 22.59 1.29 17.47
N PHE A 222 21.85 1.62 16.41
CA PHE A 222 20.95 2.78 16.39
C PHE A 222 19.90 2.69 17.51
N PHE A 223 19.26 1.55 17.69
CA PHE A 223 18.30 1.34 18.76
C PHE A 223 18.97 1.34 20.15
N LEU A 224 20.14 0.71 20.30
CA LEU A 224 20.88 0.69 21.57
C LEU A 224 21.34 2.08 21.98
N LYS A 225 21.85 2.90 21.05
CA LYS A 225 22.23 4.31 21.34
C LYS A 225 21.03 5.14 21.77
N GLY A 226 19.89 4.96 21.11
CA GLY A 226 18.64 5.61 21.52
C GLY A 226 18.18 5.18 22.92
N GLU A 227 18.42 3.93 23.33
CA GLU A 227 18.13 3.43 24.67
C GLU A 227 19.06 4.06 25.72
N ASP A 228 20.36 4.08 25.44
CA ASP A 228 21.36 4.62 26.35
C ASP A 228 21.34 6.15 26.42
N LYS A 229 20.58 6.83 25.56
CA LYS A 229 20.64 8.29 25.36
C LYS A 229 22.09 8.75 25.12
N ALA A 230 22.80 7.99 24.28
CA ALA A 230 24.18 8.25 23.94
C ALA A 230 24.32 9.58 23.21
N ASP A 231 25.40 10.31 23.47
CA ASP A 231 25.80 11.51 22.70
C ASP A 231 26.25 11.05 21.29
N ASP A 232 25.38 11.20 20.30
CA ASP A 232 25.60 10.74 18.94
C ASP A 232 24.95 11.68 17.92
N ALA A 233 25.72 12.13 16.94
CA ALA A 233 25.29 13.12 15.97
C ALA A 233 24.02 12.76 15.16
N LEU A 234 23.72 11.47 14.97
CA LEU A 234 22.50 11.04 14.29
C LEU A 234 21.30 11.03 15.26
N VAL A 235 21.53 10.67 16.51
CA VAL A 235 20.49 10.63 17.56
C VAL A 235 20.14 12.04 18.04
N ASP A 236 21.16 12.91 18.15
CA ASP A 236 20.99 14.29 18.67
C ASP A 236 20.37 15.23 17.65
N ALA A 237 20.63 15.02 16.35
CA ALA A 237 20.01 15.80 15.29
C ALA A 237 18.59 15.27 15.02
N SER A 238 17.56 15.93 15.57
CA SER A 238 16.16 15.47 15.47
C SER A 238 15.69 15.21 14.03
N TRP A 239 16.14 16.01 13.05
CA TRP A 239 15.84 15.77 11.64
C TRP A 239 16.54 14.51 11.09
N ALA A 240 17.78 14.22 11.50
CA ALA A 240 18.49 13.03 11.07
C ALA A 240 17.87 11.77 11.68
N MET A 241 17.60 11.80 12.99
CA MET A 241 16.91 10.72 13.69
C MET A 241 15.56 10.38 13.05
N GLN A 242 14.76 11.40 12.72
CA GLN A 242 13.45 11.19 12.11
C GLN A 242 13.56 10.55 10.71
N ASN A 243 14.51 11.01 9.88
CA ASN A 243 14.70 10.43 8.54
C ASN A 243 15.25 9.01 8.60
N VAL A 244 16.22 8.71 9.48
CA VAL A 244 16.68 7.33 9.70
C VAL A 244 15.51 6.45 10.17
N TYR A 245 14.71 6.95 11.12
CA TYR A 245 13.53 6.23 11.60
C TYR A 245 12.55 5.91 10.46
N ASN A 246 12.25 6.88 9.61
CA ASN A 246 11.38 6.68 8.46
C ASN A 246 11.93 5.61 7.52
N ASP A 247 13.23 5.69 7.21
CA ASP A 247 13.90 4.75 6.32
C ASP A 247 13.90 3.30 6.87
N LEU A 248 13.89 3.12 8.20
CA LEU A 248 13.81 1.80 8.86
C LEU A 248 12.47 1.09 8.60
N PHE A 249 11.41 1.83 8.25
CA PHE A 249 10.07 1.27 8.03
C PHE A 249 9.62 1.30 6.57
N LEU A 250 10.53 1.57 5.61
CA LEU A 250 10.23 1.38 4.19
C LEU A 250 10.25 -0.11 3.83
N LEU A 251 9.25 -0.56 3.07
CA LEU A 251 9.10 -1.97 2.67
C LEU A 251 10.31 -2.49 1.87
N GLU A 252 10.83 -1.66 0.97
CA GLU A 252 12.01 -2.01 0.14
C GLU A 252 13.35 -1.85 0.88
N ASN A 253 13.34 -1.39 2.14
CA ASN A 253 14.54 -1.10 2.94
C ASN A 253 14.64 -2.02 4.17
N GLN A 254 14.11 -3.24 4.08
CA GLN A 254 13.99 -4.18 5.19
C GLN A 254 15.09 -5.24 5.21
N LEU A 255 15.56 -5.54 6.43
CA LEU A 255 16.35 -6.73 6.75
C LEU A 255 15.46 -7.80 7.41
N PRO A 256 15.69 -9.10 7.16
CA PRO A 256 15.00 -10.16 7.91
C PRO A 256 15.23 -10.01 9.42
N PHE A 257 14.15 -10.06 10.20
CA PHE A 257 14.19 -9.76 11.64
C PHE A 257 15.12 -10.68 12.41
N PHE A 258 15.22 -11.96 12.04
CA PHE A 258 16.12 -12.91 12.70
C PHE A 258 17.61 -12.52 12.59
N VAL A 259 17.99 -11.71 11.58
CA VAL A 259 19.35 -11.15 11.45
C VAL A 259 19.59 -10.09 12.51
N LEU A 260 18.61 -9.17 12.68
CA LEU A 260 18.64 -8.13 13.70
C LEU A 260 18.62 -8.73 15.11
N GLU A 261 17.73 -9.69 15.34
CA GLU A 261 17.62 -10.45 16.59
C GLU A 261 18.96 -11.11 16.96
N ARG A 262 19.60 -11.78 16.00
CA ARG A 262 20.89 -12.44 16.24
C ARG A 262 21.98 -11.44 16.61
N PHE A 263 22.07 -10.32 15.90
CA PHE A 263 23.09 -9.31 16.21
C PHE A 263 22.82 -8.59 17.51
N TYR A 264 21.54 -8.34 17.82
CA TYR A 264 21.14 -7.79 19.12
C TYR A 264 21.53 -8.69 20.28
N ASP A 265 21.24 -9.99 20.16
CA ASP A 265 21.58 -11.00 21.16
C ASP A 265 23.10 -11.07 21.39
N MET A 266 23.89 -11.00 20.31
CA MET A 266 25.35 -10.97 20.38
C MET A 266 25.90 -9.68 21.02
N ALA A 267 25.25 -8.53 20.78
CA ALA A 267 25.67 -7.24 21.31
C ALA A 267 25.34 -7.07 22.80
N THR A 268 24.21 -7.66 23.23
CA THR A 268 23.69 -7.51 24.60
C THR A 268 24.06 -8.66 25.54
N GLY A 269 24.75 -9.68 25.03
CA GLY A 269 25.13 -10.85 25.83
C GLY A 269 23.96 -11.77 26.16
N GLY A 270 22.90 -11.79 25.31
CA GLY A 270 21.82 -12.77 25.43
C GLY A 270 20.53 -12.22 26.07
N LEU A 271 20.20 -10.93 25.92
CA LEU A 271 18.93 -10.38 26.38
C LEU A 271 17.72 -10.92 25.61
N GLY A 272 17.94 -11.44 24.39
CA GLY A 272 16.95 -12.13 23.61
C GLY A 272 15.95 -11.25 22.88
N ARG A 273 15.05 -11.95 22.14
CA ARG A 273 14.03 -11.36 21.26
C ARG A 273 13.07 -10.42 21.98
N ASP A 274 12.55 -10.88 23.13
CA ASP A 274 11.48 -10.14 23.81
C ASP A 274 11.97 -8.78 24.30
N HIS A 275 13.21 -8.72 24.78
CA HIS A 275 13.83 -7.43 25.16
C HIS A 275 14.05 -6.53 23.94
N PHE A 276 14.48 -7.07 22.80
CA PHE A 276 14.65 -6.30 21.57
C PHE A 276 13.33 -5.73 21.08
N VAL A 277 12.28 -6.54 21.06
CA VAL A 277 10.94 -6.11 20.64
C VAL A 277 10.39 -5.03 21.57
N ALA A 278 10.51 -5.21 22.90
CA ALA A 278 10.07 -4.21 23.86
C ALA A 278 10.83 -2.88 23.71
N ASN A 279 12.13 -2.92 23.45
CA ASN A 279 12.94 -1.74 23.21
C ASN A 279 12.51 -0.98 21.95
N VAL A 280 12.30 -1.70 20.83
CA VAL A 280 11.83 -1.11 19.57
C VAL A 280 10.41 -0.59 19.70
N LEU A 281 9.48 -1.38 20.28
CA LEU A 281 8.08 -1.01 20.37
C LEU A 281 7.86 0.17 21.33
N VAL A 282 8.38 0.09 22.54
CA VAL A 282 8.08 1.09 23.57
C VAL A 282 8.63 2.46 23.25
N LYS A 283 9.83 2.54 22.66
CA LYS A 283 10.47 3.84 22.41
C LYS A 283 10.00 4.54 21.15
N TYR A 284 9.69 3.78 20.10
CA TYR A 284 9.52 4.34 18.76
C TYR A 284 8.10 4.23 18.24
N LEU A 285 7.33 3.21 18.66
CA LEU A 285 5.98 2.99 18.16
C LEU A 285 4.90 3.66 19.03
N THR A 286 5.15 3.85 20.34
CA THR A 286 4.19 4.49 21.24
C THR A 286 4.04 6.00 21.00
N VAL A 287 5.02 6.64 20.37
CA VAL A 287 4.98 8.08 20.06
C VAL A 287 3.89 8.39 19.03
N ASP A 288 3.67 7.49 18.08
CA ASP A 288 2.74 7.72 16.97
C ASP A 288 1.27 7.40 17.31
N MET A 289 1.02 6.64 18.37
CA MET A 289 -0.31 6.07 18.67
C MET A 289 -1.06 6.76 19.82
N GLY A 290 -0.45 7.77 20.46
CA GLY A 290 -1.05 8.39 21.66
C GLY A 290 -1.18 7.42 22.85
N ALA A 291 -1.69 7.89 23.98
CA ALA A 291 -1.87 7.12 25.22
C ALA A 291 -2.98 6.03 25.15
N ALA A 292 -3.28 5.51 23.95
CA ALA A 292 -4.46 4.68 23.68
C ALA A 292 -4.32 3.21 24.11
N GLN A 293 -3.11 2.75 24.46
CA GLN A 293 -2.88 1.36 24.89
C GLN A 293 -2.13 1.31 26.23
N ASP A 294 -2.49 0.34 27.08
CA ASP A 294 -1.64 -0.01 28.21
C ASP A 294 -0.25 -0.38 27.67
N ALA A 295 0.76 0.40 28.08
CA ALA A 295 2.14 0.24 27.57
C ALA A 295 2.69 -1.19 27.79
N GLU A 296 2.15 -1.92 28.74
CA GLU A 296 2.52 -3.31 29.06
C GLU A 296 1.92 -4.31 28.05
N GLU A 297 0.66 -4.12 27.61
CA GLU A 297 0.04 -4.93 26.53
C GLU A 297 0.68 -4.61 25.17
N ALA A 298 1.03 -3.36 24.96
CA ALA A 298 1.69 -2.89 23.77
C ALA A 298 3.11 -3.45 23.60
N ALA A 299 3.85 -3.57 24.68
CA ALA A 299 5.21 -4.12 24.67
C ALA A 299 5.25 -5.64 24.46
N ARG A 300 4.08 -6.32 24.41
CA ARG A 300 4.02 -7.77 24.24
C ARG A 300 4.40 -8.15 22.83
N PRO A 301 5.44 -9.01 22.64
CA PRO A 301 5.81 -9.50 21.33
C PRO A 301 4.66 -10.27 20.67
N PRO A 302 4.48 -10.19 19.36
CA PRO A 302 3.53 -11.05 18.66
C PRO A 302 3.93 -12.53 18.83
N ASP A 303 2.93 -13.40 19.01
CA ASP A 303 3.12 -14.86 19.26
C ASP A 303 3.74 -15.60 18.05
N GLY A 304 3.90 -14.96 16.89
CA GLY A 304 4.40 -15.53 15.64
C GLY A 304 5.83 -15.14 15.28
N GLU A 305 6.28 -15.57 14.09
CA GLU A 305 7.54 -15.13 13.49
C GLU A 305 7.42 -13.65 13.08
N ILE A 306 8.32 -12.82 13.56
CA ILE A 306 8.49 -11.44 13.06
C ILE A 306 9.37 -11.52 11.81
N HIS A 307 8.87 -11.02 10.67
CA HIS A 307 9.57 -11.09 9.42
C HIS A 307 10.64 -9.99 9.28
N HIS A 308 10.27 -8.75 9.61
CA HIS A 308 11.12 -7.55 9.55
C HIS A 308 10.51 -6.43 10.41
N LEU A 309 11.17 -5.25 10.51
CA LEU A 309 10.71 -4.14 11.36
C LEU A 309 9.33 -3.60 10.94
N LEU A 310 9.08 -3.45 9.64
CA LEU A 310 7.77 -3.00 9.15
C LEU A 310 6.65 -3.99 9.50
N HIS A 311 6.92 -5.32 9.48
CA HIS A 311 5.97 -6.33 9.94
C HIS A 311 5.66 -6.19 11.44
N LEU A 312 6.70 -5.94 12.24
CA LEU A 312 6.52 -5.67 13.67
C LEU A 312 5.63 -4.45 13.90
N TYR A 313 5.83 -3.38 13.12
CA TYR A 313 5.03 -2.18 13.18
C TYR A 313 3.59 -2.42 12.70
N TYR A 314 3.40 -3.22 11.65
CA TYR A 314 2.08 -3.62 11.16
C TYR A 314 1.27 -4.36 12.23
N HIS A 315 1.89 -5.28 12.97
CA HIS A 315 1.23 -5.98 14.08
C HIS A 315 0.68 -5.03 15.15
N TRP A 316 1.32 -3.88 15.32
CA TRP A 316 0.86 -2.86 16.24
C TRP A 316 -0.49 -2.25 15.84
N PHE A 317 -0.73 -2.10 14.54
CA PHE A 317 -1.99 -1.56 14.03
C PHE A 317 -3.15 -2.55 14.15
N LEU A 318 -2.88 -3.84 14.29
CA LEU A 318 -3.92 -4.86 14.36
C LEU A 318 -4.48 -5.02 15.79
N PRO A 319 -5.79 -5.36 15.93
CA PRO A 319 -6.36 -5.78 17.20
C PRO A 319 -5.62 -7.01 17.76
N PRO A 320 -5.54 -7.16 19.10
CA PRO A 320 -4.84 -8.30 19.72
C PRO A 320 -5.31 -9.68 19.26
N GLU A 321 -6.60 -9.85 18.99
CA GLU A 321 -7.20 -11.08 18.48
C GLU A 321 -6.69 -11.48 17.09
N ASP A 322 -6.33 -10.52 16.24
CA ASP A 322 -5.81 -10.77 14.90
C ASP A 322 -4.29 -11.01 14.87
N ARG A 323 -3.62 -10.76 15.99
CA ARG A 323 -2.17 -11.00 16.13
C ARG A 323 -1.83 -12.48 16.31
N ARG A 324 -2.84 -13.36 16.56
CA ARG A 324 -2.65 -14.79 16.78
C ARG A 324 -2.66 -15.56 15.46
N PRO A 325 -1.64 -16.38 15.17
CA PRO A 325 -1.66 -17.25 14.00
C PRO A 325 -2.84 -18.23 14.11
N GLY A 326 -3.66 -18.32 13.06
CA GLY A 326 -4.69 -19.35 12.94
C GLY A 326 -6.05 -19.05 13.58
N SER A 327 -6.39 -17.80 13.90
CA SER A 327 -7.73 -17.43 14.38
C SER A 327 -8.78 -17.29 13.25
N GLY A 328 -8.40 -17.48 11.98
CA GLY A 328 -9.26 -17.35 10.81
C GLY A 328 -9.71 -18.70 10.24
N LYS A 329 -10.78 -18.67 9.45
CA LYS A 329 -11.15 -19.74 8.52
C LYS A 329 -9.96 -20.01 7.59
N SER A 330 -9.88 -21.23 7.03
CA SER A 330 -8.85 -21.48 6.01
C SER A 330 -9.01 -20.48 4.86
N GLU A 331 -7.90 -20.08 4.24
CA GLU A 331 -7.91 -19.12 3.13
C GLU A 331 -8.90 -19.52 2.03
N ASP A 332 -8.98 -20.81 1.73
CA ASP A 332 -9.90 -21.36 0.73
C ASP A 332 -11.37 -21.22 1.15
N GLU A 333 -11.71 -21.47 2.44
CA GLU A 333 -13.09 -21.32 2.94
C GLU A 333 -13.56 -19.85 2.94
N ALA A 334 -12.66 -18.91 3.26
CA ALA A 334 -12.97 -17.49 3.24
C ALA A 334 -13.19 -16.99 1.80
N LEU A 335 -12.39 -17.47 0.85
CA LEU A 335 -12.54 -17.14 -0.58
C LEU A 335 -13.84 -17.70 -1.16
N GLU A 336 -14.15 -18.97 -0.89
CA GLU A 336 -15.38 -19.59 -1.36
C GLU A 336 -16.61 -18.87 -0.80
N GLU A 337 -16.61 -18.50 0.47
CA GLU A 337 -17.68 -17.74 1.09
C GLU A 337 -17.80 -16.34 0.47
N TRP A 338 -16.69 -15.64 0.23
CA TRP A 338 -16.70 -14.31 -0.38
C TRP A 338 -17.13 -14.37 -1.85
N MET A 339 -16.63 -15.35 -2.62
CA MET A 339 -16.99 -15.53 -4.02
C MET A 339 -18.44 -15.98 -4.22
N SER A 340 -19.02 -16.67 -3.25
CA SER A 340 -20.40 -17.14 -3.29
C SER A 340 -21.43 -16.01 -3.06
N LYS A 341 -21.01 -14.87 -2.49
CA LYS A 341 -21.93 -13.73 -2.28
C LYS A 341 -22.25 -13.04 -3.61
N PRO A 342 -23.51 -12.81 -3.95
CA PRO A 342 -23.90 -12.01 -5.11
C PRO A 342 -23.25 -10.62 -5.08
N VAL A 343 -22.94 -10.06 -6.25
CA VAL A 343 -22.24 -8.74 -6.36
C VAL A 343 -23.04 -7.61 -5.71
N ASP A 344 -24.35 -7.69 -5.72
CA ASP A 344 -25.29 -6.75 -5.08
C ASP A 344 -25.36 -6.90 -3.55
N GLU A 345 -24.97 -8.04 -3.00
CA GLU A 345 -24.81 -8.25 -1.55
C GLU A 345 -23.41 -7.83 -1.03
N ARG A 346 -22.47 -7.59 -1.92
CA ARG A 346 -21.17 -7.03 -1.56
C ARG A 346 -21.41 -5.58 -1.15
N VAL A 347 -21.26 -5.33 0.16
CA VAL A 347 -21.54 -4.01 0.74
C VAL A 347 -20.71 -2.94 0.03
N PRO A 348 -21.32 -1.86 -0.49
CA PRO A 348 -20.55 -0.78 -1.11
C PRO A 348 -19.53 -0.20 -0.13
N TRP A 349 -18.34 0.06 -0.64
CA TRP A 349 -17.19 0.55 0.11
C TRP A 349 -17.22 2.05 0.43
N GLN A 350 -18.31 2.74 0.14
CA GLN A 350 -18.43 4.18 0.35
C GLN A 350 -19.46 4.49 1.41
N LEU A 351 -19.06 5.21 2.43
CA LEU A 351 -19.92 5.95 3.33
C LEU A 351 -20.08 7.40 2.82
N PRO A 352 -21.17 8.08 3.17
CA PRO A 352 -21.23 9.53 3.02
C PRO A 352 -20.14 10.23 3.82
N SER A 353 -19.76 11.44 3.42
CA SER A 353 -18.78 12.27 4.12
C SER A 353 -19.21 12.56 5.57
N ALA A 354 -18.27 12.98 6.43
CA ALA A 354 -18.59 13.30 7.81
C ALA A 354 -19.63 14.42 7.94
N SER A 355 -19.65 15.38 7.02
CA SER A 355 -20.68 16.43 6.97
C SER A 355 -22.05 15.87 6.62
N GLU A 356 -22.17 15.02 5.63
CA GLU A 356 -23.43 14.37 5.23
C GLU A 356 -23.93 13.42 6.32
N LEU A 357 -23.06 12.61 6.91
CA LEU A 357 -23.39 11.72 8.03
C LEU A 357 -23.91 12.51 9.24
N LYS A 358 -23.26 13.63 9.56
CA LYS A 358 -23.70 14.52 10.63
C LYS A 358 -25.10 15.11 10.35
N ASP A 359 -25.35 15.54 9.12
CA ASP A 359 -26.63 16.06 8.70
C ASP A 359 -27.72 14.96 8.77
N ALA A 360 -27.38 13.72 8.48
CA ALA A 360 -28.24 12.54 8.66
C ALA A 360 -28.38 12.08 10.13
N GLY A 361 -27.76 12.77 11.08
CA GLY A 361 -27.93 12.51 12.52
C GLY A 361 -26.90 11.59 13.15
N VAL A 362 -25.84 11.25 12.42
CA VAL A 362 -24.69 10.53 13.00
C VAL A 362 -23.86 11.49 13.84
N THR A 363 -23.42 11.04 15.00
CA THR A 363 -22.53 11.77 15.90
C THR A 363 -21.16 11.10 15.90
N PHE A 364 -20.09 11.86 15.71
CA PHE A 364 -18.72 11.38 15.80
C PHE A 364 -18.16 11.52 17.21
N ARG A 365 -17.36 10.57 17.63
CA ARG A 365 -16.67 10.59 18.92
C ARG A 365 -15.31 9.90 18.83
N ALA A 366 -14.30 10.46 19.47
CA ALA A 366 -13.06 9.73 19.72
C ALA A 366 -13.33 8.52 20.61
N LYS A 367 -12.89 7.35 20.18
CA LYS A 367 -13.07 6.11 20.93
C LYS A 367 -12.22 6.13 22.19
N LYS A 368 -12.83 5.85 23.33
CA LYS A 368 -12.12 5.71 24.61
C LYS A 368 -11.53 4.31 24.70
N SER A 369 -10.25 4.23 25.03
CA SER A 369 -9.51 2.96 25.17
C SER A 369 -9.65 2.03 23.94
N PRO A 370 -9.24 2.50 22.73
CA PRO A 370 -9.28 1.67 21.55
C PRO A 370 -8.25 0.53 21.67
N ARG A 371 -8.58 -0.65 21.13
CA ARG A 371 -7.67 -1.80 21.12
C ARG A 371 -6.58 -1.68 20.04
N SER A 372 -6.83 -0.88 19.03
CA SER A 372 -5.92 -0.56 17.92
C SER A 372 -6.43 0.64 17.15
N LEU A 373 -5.61 1.18 16.22
CA LEU A 373 -6.03 2.28 15.34
C LEU A 373 -7.23 1.92 14.45
N VAL A 374 -7.37 0.66 14.07
CA VAL A 374 -8.45 0.16 13.21
C VAL A 374 -9.70 -0.25 13.99
N ASP A 375 -9.77 0.01 15.29
CA ASP A 375 -10.91 -0.37 16.15
C ASP A 375 -12.06 0.64 16.04
N VAL A 376 -12.68 0.73 14.85
CA VAL A 376 -13.82 1.60 14.58
C VAL A 376 -15.12 0.88 14.89
N THR A 377 -16.08 1.54 15.57
CA THR A 377 -17.38 0.96 15.94
C THR A 377 -18.53 1.94 15.74
N PHE A 378 -19.73 1.40 15.48
CA PHE A 378 -20.96 2.19 15.35
C PHE A 378 -22.03 1.73 16.34
N ASP A 379 -22.52 2.65 17.18
CA ASP A 379 -23.68 2.40 18.02
C ASP A 379 -24.98 2.64 17.25
N ARG A 380 -25.65 1.57 16.84
CA ARG A 380 -26.93 1.62 16.08
C ARG A 380 -28.05 2.36 16.81
N ARG A 381 -28.06 2.34 18.14
CA ARG A 381 -29.12 2.96 18.95
C ARG A 381 -28.92 4.45 19.08
N GLY A 382 -27.71 4.86 19.40
CA GLY A 382 -27.35 6.26 19.57
C GLY A 382 -26.97 6.99 18.28
N GLY A 383 -26.69 6.26 17.19
CA GLY A 383 -26.17 6.84 15.95
C GLY A 383 -24.78 7.44 16.14
N VAL A 384 -23.92 6.79 16.94
CA VAL A 384 -22.59 7.29 17.28
C VAL A 384 -21.54 6.46 16.56
N LEU A 385 -20.73 7.09 15.71
CA LEU A 385 -19.56 6.50 15.07
C LEU A 385 -18.33 6.84 15.92
N GLU A 386 -17.74 5.80 16.55
CA GLU A 386 -16.55 5.93 17.37
C GLU A 386 -15.33 5.51 16.59
N ILE A 387 -14.37 6.42 16.43
CA ILE A 387 -13.11 6.24 15.69
C ILE A 387 -11.97 6.50 16.69
N PRO A 388 -10.91 5.69 16.75
CA PRO A 388 -9.74 5.96 17.55
C PRO A 388 -9.15 7.33 17.25
N ALA A 389 -8.63 8.01 18.26
CA ALA A 389 -7.96 9.29 18.06
C ALA A 389 -6.66 9.09 17.26
N VAL A 390 -6.46 9.94 16.25
CA VAL A 390 -5.28 9.96 15.39
C VAL A 390 -4.49 11.22 15.68
N GLU A 391 -3.25 11.07 16.11
CA GLU A 391 -2.36 12.21 16.26
C GLU A 391 -1.86 12.69 14.88
N SER A 392 -1.72 14.00 14.74
CA SER A 392 -1.39 14.69 13.46
C SER A 392 -0.02 14.33 12.85
N TYR A 393 0.76 13.51 13.52
CA TYR A 393 2.10 13.13 13.10
C TYR A 393 2.17 11.75 12.43
N THR A 394 1.05 11.21 11.99
CA THR A 394 1.04 9.94 11.25
C THR A 394 1.93 10.11 10.02
N ASN A 395 3.07 9.45 10.05
CA ASN A 395 4.08 9.56 9.00
C ASN A 395 3.54 8.96 7.70
N HIS A 396 3.31 9.83 6.71
CA HIS A 396 2.74 9.46 5.40
C HIS A 396 3.52 8.30 4.75
N ALA A 397 4.86 8.33 4.83
CA ALA A 397 5.69 7.29 4.25
C ALA A 397 5.49 5.94 4.95
N ILE A 398 5.46 5.93 6.28
CA ILE A 398 5.24 4.69 7.04
C ILE A 398 3.87 4.11 6.74
N PHE A 399 2.81 4.93 6.72
CA PHE A 399 1.46 4.46 6.40
C PHE A 399 1.36 3.87 4.99
N ALA A 400 1.93 4.53 3.99
CA ALA A 400 1.98 4.04 2.62
C ALA A 400 2.73 2.70 2.51
N ASN A 401 3.81 2.53 3.27
CA ASN A 401 4.58 1.29 3.31
C ASN A 401 3.85 0.16 4.05
N LEU A 402 3.14 0.45 5.14
CA LEU A 402 2.27 -0.51 5.83
C LEU A 402 1.14 -0.99 4.91
N LEU A 403 0.54 -0.07 4.14
CA LEU A 403 -0.50 -0.38 3.17
C LEU A 403 0.04 -1.26 2.03
N ALA A 404 1.22 -0.92 1.49
CA ALA A 404 1.89 -1.73 0.47
C ALA A 404 2.26 -3.12 1.01
N TYR A 405 2.72 -3.19 2.27
CA TYR A 405 3.01 -4.46 2.94
C TYR A 405 1.77 -5.33 3.10
N GLU A 406 0.65 -4.78 3.61
CA GLU A 406 -0.61 -5.52 3.75
C GLU A 406 -1.07 -6.08 2.39
N GLN A 407 -1.00 -5.28 1.33
CA GLN A 407 -1.35 -5.72 -0.03
C GLN A 407 -0.41 -6.79 -0.60
N SER A 408 0.82 -6.90 -0.12
CA SER A 408 1.79 -7.91 -0.57
C SER A 408 1.58 -9.28 0.07
N ARG A 409 0.79 -9.38 1.15
CA ARG A 409 0.59 -10.61 1.93
C ARG A 409 -0.40 -11.61 1.32
N GLY A 410 -0.97 -11.30 0.18
CA GLY A 410 -1.93 -12.18 -0.49
C GLY A 410 -3.39 -11.75 -0.30
N ARG A 411 -4.24 -12.21 -1.22
CA ARG A 411 -5.65 -11.80 -1.29
C ARG A 411 -6.52 -12.31 -0.14
N MET A 412 -6.05 -13.32 0.56
CA MET A 412 -6.84 -14.10 1.51
C MET A 412 -6.69 -13.64 2.95
N GLU A 413 -5.70 -12.77 3.23
CA GLU A 413 -5.58 -12.19 4.54
C GLU A 413 -6.53 -10.99 4.67
N LEU A 414 -7.17 -10.87 5.83
CA LEU A 414 -8.03 -9.73 6.15
C LEU A 414 -7.23 -8.43 6.01
N GLN A 415 -7.58 -7.61 5.02
CA GLN A 415 -6.92 -6.33 4.74
C GLN A 415 -7.55 -5.24 5.62
N ARG A 416 -7.23 -5.23 6.90
CA ARG A 416 -7.82 -4.32 7.89
C ARG A 416 -7.37 -2.88 7.72
N LEU A 417 -6.10 -2.67 7.38
CA LEU A 417 -5.57 -1.33 7.16
C LEU A 417 -6.11 -0.74 5.86
N VAL A 418 -6.21 -1.54 4.79
CA VAL A 418 -6.90 -1.14 3.54
C VAL A 418 -8.34 -0.76 3.83
N SER A 419 -9.08 -1.61 4.58
CA SER A 419 -10.46 -1.34 4.97
C SER A 419 -10.59 -0.03 5.77
N TYR A 420 -9.68 0.22 6.71
CA TYR A 420 -9.65 1.44 7.51
C TYR A 420 -9.37 2.68 6.63
N VAL A 421 -8.39 2.59 5.74
CA VAL A 421 -8.05 3.69 4.82
C VAL A 421 -9.24 4.03 3.92
N LEU A 422 -9.91 3.03 3.35
CA LEU A 422 -11.09 3.25 2.50
C LEU A 422 -12.28 3.84 3.29
N LEU A 423 -12.46 3.43 4.55
CA LEU A 423 -13.43 4.05 5.44
C LEU A 423 -13.10 5.52 5.68
N MET A 424 -11.86 5.82 6.07
CA MET A 424 -11.43 7.19 6.35
C MET A 424 -11.47 8.06 5.10
N ALA A 425 -11.03 7.56 3.94
CA ALA A 425 -11.09 8.27 2.66
C ALA A 425 -12.54 8.57 2.23
N SER A 426 -13.51 7.73 2.60
CA SER A 426 -14.93 8.01 2.36
C SER A 426 -15.48 9.10 3.28
N VAL A 427 -15.08 9.08 4.55
CA VAL A 427 -15.61 9.99 5.59
C VAL A 427 -14.93 11.36 5.54
N VAL A 428 -13.67 11.42 5.08
CA VAL A 428 -12.83 12.64 5.04
C VAL A 428 -12.65 13.07 3.58
N ASP A 429 -13.63 13.77 3.03
CA ASP A 429 -13.61 14.23 1.64
C ASP A 429 -13.10 15.68 1.52
N ALA A 430 -13.43 16.53 2.49
CA ALA A 430 -13.12 17.95 2.47
C ALA A 430 -12.64 18.47 3.84
N ARG A 431 -12.07 19.66 3.86
CA ARG A 431 -11.65 20.36 5.08
C ARG A 431 -12.76 20.42 6.15
N ARG A 432 -14.02 20.61 5.74
CA ARG A 432 -15.16 20.63 6.67
C ARG A 432 -15.31 19.33 7.44
N ASP A 433 -15.04 18.20 6.80
CA ASP A 433 -15.12 16.88 7.42
C ASP A 433 -14.01 16.72 8.46
N VAL A 434 -12.78 17.15 8.14
CA VAL A 434 -11.66 17.21 9.09
C VAL A 434 -12.03 18.03 10.32
N GLU A 435 -12.63 19.22 10.15
CA GLU A 435 -13.07 20.06 11.28
C GLU A 435 -14.14 19.39 12.17
N ILE A 436 -15.04 18.61 11.57
CA ILE A 436 -16.05 17.84 12.30
C ILE A 436 -15.39 16.78 13.16
N LEU A 437 -14.47 16.01 12.57
CA LEU A 437 -13.74 14.94 13.25
C LEU A 437 -12.77 15.49 14.32
N GLN A 438 -12.17 16.64 14.07
CA GLN A 438 -11.34 17.33 15.06
C GLN A 438 -12.15 17.79 16.27
N ARG A 439 -13.33 18.36 16.06
CA ARG A 439 -14.25 18.72 17.17
C ARG A 439 -14.74 17.50 17.95
N ALA A 440 -14.82 16.35 17.31
CA ALA A 440 -15.14 15.08 17.92
C ALA A 440 -13.96 14.44 18.67
N GLY A 441 -12.75 15.02 18.56
CA GLY A 441 -11.52 14.52 19.18
C GLY A 441 -10.88 13.36 18.40
N VAL A 442 -11.38 13.04 17.20
CA VAL A 442 -10.80 11.99 16.34
C VAL A 442 -9.45 12.43 15.78
N PHE A 443 -9.34 13.68 15.33
CA PHE A 443 -8.06 14.28 14.97
C PHE A 443 -7.62 15.22 16.08
N VAL A 444 -6.41 15.03 16.60
CA VAL A 444 -5.81 15.94 17.60
C VAL A 444 -5.45 17.27 16.95
N LYS A 445 -4.88 17.20 15.74
CA LYS A 445 -4.67 18.33 14.83
C LYS A 445 -5.12 17.87 13.44
N GLY A 446 -5.91 18.67 12.76
CA GLY A 446 -6.36 18.37 11.40
C GLY A 446 -6.37 19.67 10.59
N ASP A 447 -5.89 19.59 9.38
CA ASP A 447 -5.84 20.66 8.40
C ASP A 447 -6.26 20.15 7.01
N GLU A 448 -6.09 20.97 6.00
CA GLU A 448 -6.42 20.60 4.63
C GLU A 448 -5.53 19.46 4.09
N GLU A 449 -4.29 19.35 4.58
CA GLU A 449 -3.36 18.27 4.23
C GLU A 449 -3.87 16.92 4.74
N THR A 450 -4.61 16.89 5.86
CA THR A 450 -5.21 15.67 6.40
C THR A 450 -6.23 15.05 5.43
N ALA A 451 -7.09 15.86 4.80
CA ALA A 451 -8.04 15.36 3.80
C ALA A 451 -7.31 14.84 2.55
N ALA A 452 -6.35 15.62 2.05
CA ALA A 452 -5.52 15.21 0.92
C ALA A 452 -4.75 13.91 1.20
N PHE A 453 -4.28 13.72 2.43
CA PHE A 453 -3.60 12.49 2.86
C PHE A 453 -4.50 11.27 2.76
N TYR A 454 -5.69 11.29 3.33
CA TYR A 454 -6.60 10.13 3.26
C TYR A 454 -7.10 9.86 1.84
N ALA A 455 -7.38 10.91 1.06
CA ALA A 455 -7.72 10.77 -0.36
C ALA A 455 -6.58 10.07 -1.12
N HIS A 456 -5.35 10.52 -0.91
CA HIS A 456 -4.16 9.93 -1.53
C HIS A 456 -3.94 8.46 -1.11
N LEU A 457 -4.07 8.14 0.19
CA LEU A 457 -3.98 6.75 0.65
C LEU A 457 -5.08 5.88 0.04
N GLY A 458 -6.30 6.43 -0.14
CA GLY A 458 -7.40 5.74 -0.81
C GLY A 458 -7.06 5.35 -2.26
N GLU A 459 -6.34 6.22 -2.99
CA GLU A 459 -5.85 5.94 -4.35
C GLU A 459 -4.78 4.83 -4.40
N LEU A 460 -4.07 4.58 -3.29
CA LEU A 460 -3.10 3.49 -3.17
C LEU A 460 -3.75 2.15 -2.84
N CYS A 461 -5.03 2.15 -2.45
CA CYS A 461 -5.76 0.93 -2.16
C CYS A 461 -6.13 0.19 -3.45
N PRO A 462 -6.22 -1.15 -3.43
CA PRO A 462 -6.75 -1.91 -4.55
C PRO A 462 -8.23 -1.59 -4.78
N PRO A 463 -8.76 -1.84 -6.00
CA PRO A 463 -10.17 -1.68 -6.25
C PRO A 463 -11.02 -2.46 -5.24
N PRO A 464 -12.12 -1.86 -4.73
CA PRO A 464 -12.92 -2.44 -3.64
C PRO A 464 -13.47 -3.85 -3.91
N GLU A 465 -13.69 -4.19 -5.19
CA GLU A 465 -14.15 -5.51 -5.60
C GLU A 465 -13.16 -6.65 -5.35
N PHE A 466 -11.91 -6.32 -5.05
CA PHE A 466 -10.84 -7.29 -4.77
C PHE A 466 -10.49 -7.41 -3.28
N VAL A 467 -11.20 -6.71 -2.40
CA VAL A 467 -10.90 -6.63 -0.97
C VAL A 467 -12.12 -7.04 -0.14
N GLU A 468 -11.93 -7.85 0.89
CA GLU A 468 -12.98 -8.11 1.87
C GLU A 468 -13.15 -6.92 2.82
N ASN A 469 -14.37 -6.37 2.92
CA ASN A 469 -14.65 -5.23 3.79
C ASN A 469 -14.76 -5.64 5.25
N CYS A 470 -13.73 -5.38 6.04
CA CYS A 470 -13.72 -5.66 7.48
C CYS A 470 -14.78 -4.87 8.27
N TYR A 471 -15.31 -3.79 7.70
CA TYR A 471 -16.36 -2.94 8.28
C TYR A 471 -17.73 -3.11 7.61
N ALA A 472 -17.97 -4.23 6.89
CA ALA A 472 -19.21 -4.44 6.15
C ALA A 472 -20.47 -4.25 7.02
N ASP A 473 -20.46 -4.83 8.23
CA ASP A 473 -21.56 -4.68 9.18
C ASP A 473 -21.74 -3.22 9.65
N LEU A 474 -20.64 -2.53 9.93
CA LEU A 474 -20.65 -1.11 10.30
C LEU A 474 -21.23 -0.25 9.17
N PHE A 475 -20.81 -0.49 7.92
CA PHE A 475 -21.32 0.23 6.76
C PHE A 475 -22.82 0.03 6.58
N ARG A 476 -23.30 -1.22 6.75
CA ARG A 476 -24.74 -1.52 6.71
C ARG A 476 -25.49 -0.79 7.80
N ASP A 477 -25.00 -0.83 9.03
CA ASP A 477 -25.62 -0.21 10.20
C ASP A 477 -25.72 1.31 10.08
N VAL A 478 -24.67 1.96 9.61
CA VAL A 478 -24.64 3.41 9.33
C VAL A 478 -25.68 3.76 8.25
N ARG A 479 -25.74 2.98 7.17
CA ARG A 479 -26.72 3.22 6.08
C ARG A 479 -28.16 3.04 6.54
N GLU A 480 -28.44 1.99 7.32
CA GLU A 480 -29.77 1.79 7.90
C GLU A 480 -30.16 2.95 8.82
N HIS A 481 -29.20 3.47 9.61
CA HIS A 481 -29.43 4.62 10.47
C HIS A 481 -29.76 5.87 9.66
N CYS A 482 -28.98 6.18 8.62
CA CYS A 482 -29.22 7.32 7.73
C CYS A 482 -30.51 7.15 6.90
N GLY A 483 -30.87 5.93 6.54
CA GLY A 483 -32.07 5.60 5.76
C GLY A 483 -33.39 5.72 6.52
N ARG A 484 -33.39 5.86 7.86
CA ARG A 484 -34.60 6.06 8.65
C ARG A 484 -35.29 7.35 8.21
N SER A 485 -36.61 7.29 8.02
CA SER A 485 -37.40 8.42 7.50
C SER A 485 -37.14 9.74 8.21
N TRP A 486 -37.00 9.72 9.54
CA TRP A 486 -36.71 10.92 10.31
C TRP A 486 -35.32 11.51 10.02
N ASN A 487 -34.32 10.68 9.97
CA ASN A 487 -32.93 11.10 9.71
C ASN A 487 -32.79 11.63 8.28
N ARG A 488 -33.46 10.99 7.31
CA ARG A 488 -33.51 11.45 5.92
C ARG A 488 -34.17 12.80 5.78
N HIS A 489 -35.33 13.03 6.44
CA HIS A 489 -36.00 14.32 6.43
C HIS A 489 -35.18 15.40 7.14
N ARG A 490 -34.48 15.04 8.23
CA ARG A 490 -33.58 15.95 8.92
C ARG A 490 -32.39 16.37 8.03
N ALA A 491 -31.77 15.42 7.31
CA ALA A 491 -30.65 15.72 6.40
C ALA A 491 -31.09 16.70 5.29
N VAL A 492 -32.24 16.45 4.65
CA VAL A 492 -32.82 17.35 3.64
C VAL A 492 -33.15 18.73 4.24
N LEU A 493 -33.74 18.75 5.44
CA LEU A 493 -34.09 20.01 6.11
C LEU A 493 -32.84 20.84 6.45
N VAL A 494 -31.79 20.21 6.97
CA VAL A 494 -30.54 20.89 7.33
C VAL A 494 -29.85 21.38 6.06
N HIS A 495 -29.75 20.54 5.03
CA HIS A 495 -29.08 20.91 3.80
C HIS A 495 -29.81 22.04 3.06
N ASP A 496 -31.13 21.95 2.89
CA ASP A 496 -31.88 22.88 2.04
C ASP A 496 -32.24 24.19 2.75
N TYR A 497 -32.50 24.14 4.06
CA TYR A 497 -33.00 25.29 4.80
C TYR A 497 -32.02 25.92 5.79
N PHE A 498 -31.05 25.16 6.31
CA PHE A 498 -30.10 25.67 7.31
C PHE A 498 -28.66 25.84 6.80
N SER A 499 -28.37 25.48 5.55
CA SER A 499 -27.05 25.71 4.95
C SER A 499 -26.76 27.18 4.63
N ASN A 500 -27.82 28.01 4.45
CA ASN A 500 -27.71 29.43 4.13
C ASN A 500 -28.42 30.29 5.19
N PRO A 501 -27.79 31.34 5.76
CA PRO A 501 -28.41 32.24 6.73
C PRO A 501 -29.73 32.85 6.27
N TRP A 502 -29.87 33.15 4.99
CA TRP A 502 -31.09 33.75 4.42
C TRP A 502 -32.23 32.75 4.33
N THR A 503 -31.97 31.52 3.97
CA THR A 503 -32.98 30.44 3.97
C THR A 503 -33.43 30.08 5.39
N SER A 504 -32.47 30.06 6.35
CA SER A 504 -32.77 29.88 7.78
C SER A 504 -33.67 30.98 8.33
N MET A 505 -33.40 32.24 8.01
CA MET A 505 -34.25 33.37 8.42
C MET A 505 -35.65 33.29 7.79
N SER A 506 -35.72 32.92 6.51
CA SER A 506 -37.03 32.75 5.81
C SER A 506 -37.86 31.63 6.42
N ALA A 507 -37.24 30.49 6.74
CA ALA A 507 -37.88 29.36 7.40
C ALA A 507 -38.39 29.76 8.81
N ALA A 508 -37.57 30.46 9.61
CA ALA A 508 -37.92 30.96 10.92
C ALA A 508 -39.10 31.96 10.85
N ALA A 509 -39.08 32.88 9.88
CA ALA A 509 -40.19 33.81 9.66
C ALA A 509 -41.49 33.09 9.26
N ALA A 510 -41.42 32.08 8.41
CA ALA A 510 -42.60 31.28 8.00
C ALA A 510 -43.20 30.52 9.20
N VAL A 511 -42.34 29.88 10.04
CA VAL A 511 -42.81 29.21 11.27
C VAL A 511 -43.43 30.21 12.24
N PHE A 512 -42.84 31.39 12.41
CA PHE A 512 -43.38 32.44 13.29
C PHE A 512 -44.75 32.93 12.81
N LEU A 513 -44.90 33.18 11.52
CA LEU A 513 -46.20 33.58 10.91
C LEU A 513 -47.23 32.48 11.08
N LEU A 514 -46.88 31.21 10.90
CA LEU A 514 -47.79 30.08 11.10
C LEU A 514 -48.27 29.98 12.53
N VAL A 515 -47.35 30.16 13.52
CA VAL A 515 -47.72 30.19 14.95
C VAL A 515 -48.67 31.35 15.24
N LEU A 516 -48.38 32.56 14.72
CA LEU A 516 -49.29 33.71 14.86
C LEU A 516 -50.68 33.44 14.26
N THR A 517 -50.71 32.83 13.07
CA THR A 517 -51.98 32.48 12.41
C THR A 517 -52.79 31.47 13.24
N VAL A 518 -52.15 30.45 13.80
CA VAL A 518 -52.81 29.48 14.71
C VAL A 518 -53.34 30.19 15.97
N VAL A 519 -52.51 31.03 16.62
CA VAL A 519 -52.94 31.81 17.80
C VAL A 519 -54.13 32.71 17.44
N GLN A 520 -54.06 33.43 16.33
CA GLN A 520 -55.15 34.30 15.87
C GLN A 520 -56.44 33.49 15.61
N THR A 521 -56.30 32.31 14.94
CA THR A 521 -57.43 31.43 14.68
C THR A 521 -58.07 30.94 15.98
N VAL A 522 -57.27 30.52 16.95
CA VAL A 522 -57.76 30.08 18.26
C VAL A 522 -58.51 31.20 18.97
N TYR A 523 -57.91 32.40 19.04
CA TYR A 523 -58.56 33.55 19.68
C TYR A 523 -59.84 34.03 18.93
N THR A 524 -59.92 33.79 17.66
CA THR A 524 -61.12 34.15 16.87
C THR A 524 -62.23 33.11 17.03
N VAL A 525 -61.91 31.85 17.19
CA VAL A 525 -62.87 30.73 17.26
C VAL A 525 -63.35 30.47 18.69
N LEU A 526 -62.50 30.65 19.70
CA LEU A 526 -62.83 30.42 21.13
C LEU A 526 -64.02 31.23 21.61
N PRO A 527 -64.21 32.56 21.30
CA PRO A 527 -65.37 33.33 21.70
C PRO A 527 -66.68 32.87 21.03
N TYR A 528 -66.55 32.24 19.85
CA TYR A 528 -67.74 31.72 19.16
C TYR A 528 -68.32 30.47 19.83
N TYR A 529 -67.49 29.63 20.44
CA TYR A 529 -67.94 28.42 21.14
C TYR A 529 -68.18 28.62 22.66
N ASN A 530 -67.66 29.69 23.27
CA ASN A 530 -67.90 30.07 24.65
C ASN A 530 -68.34 31.54 24.71
N PRO A 531 -69.59 31.85 24.32
CA PRO A 531 -70.13 33.19 24.57
C PRO A 531 -70.36 33.35 26.06
N SER A 532 -69.56 34.23 26.71
CA SER A 532 -69.73 34.66 28.12
C SER A 532 -71.05 35.46 28.29
#